data_e81a755105ee05d5b1e9be2314a8f1b3
#
_entry.id   e81a755105ee05d5b1e9be2314a8f1b3
#
_cell.length_a   1.000
_cell.length_b   1.000
_cell.length_c   1.000
_cell.angle_alpha   90.00
_cell.angle_beta   90.00
_cell.angle_gamma   90.00
#
_symmetry.space_group_name_H-M   'P 1'
#
loop_
_entity.id
_entity.type
_entity.pdbx_description
1 polymer ?
#
loop_
_entity_poly.entity_id
_entity_poly.type
_entity_poly.pdbx_seq_one_letter_code
_entity_poly.pdbx_strand_id
1 'polypeptide(L)'
;MMPALFHEKKGEFKMAFEKKDVREIEKNVFRMISDEWMLVTAQKDGKVNTMTASWGGLGVLWGKEVATLYIRPQRYTKEFIDAGEMFTLSFFGGGHMKELGYLGKVSGRDEDKIKAVDFHVEMVEGQPTFAESELVLVCRKLYEDKIKPEFFKEAEIDKKWYPDKDYHTM
;
A
#
# COMPACT_ATOMS: atom_id res chain seq x y z
N MET A 1 -16.54 -6.27 1.77
CA MET A 1 -15.93 -5.98 3.10
C MET A 1 -14.43 -6.16 2.95
N MET A 2 -13.65 -5.17 3.35
CA MET A 2 -12.19 -5.23 3.33
C MET A 2 -11.72 -5.80 4.68
N PRO A 3 -11.13 -7.00 4.75
CA PRO A 3 -10.63 -7.51 6.02
C PRO A 3 -9.38 -6.76 6.44
N ALA A 4 -9.31 -6.38 7.71
CA ALA A 4 -8.09 -5.96 8.37
C ALA A 4 -7.49 -7.16 9.10
N LEU A 5 -6.18 -7.30 9.02
CA LEU A 5 -5.43 -8.39 9.61
C LEU A 5 -4.35 -7.81 10.51
N PHE A 6 -4.40 -8.13 11.78
CA PHE A 6 -3.49 -7.62 12.79
C PHE A 6 -2.51 -8.71 13.22
N HIS A 7 -1.29 -8.31 13.51
CA HIS A 7 -0.27 -9.17 14.07
C HIS A 7 -0.24 -8.99 15.59
N GLU A 8 -0.62 -9.99 16.37
CA GLU A 8 -0.45 -9.95 17.82
C GLU A 8 0.98 -10.36 18.22
N LYS A 9 1.66 -9.49 18.95
CA LYS A 9 2.93 -9.83 19.61
C LYS A 9 2.64 -10.64 20.88
N LYS A 10 2.71 -11.96 20.83
CA LYS A 10 2.80 -12.83 22.00
C LYS A 10 4.00 -13.74 21.86
N GLY A 11 5.07 -13.47 22.66
CA GLY A 11 6.18 -14.42 22.89
C GLY A 11 6.85 -14.98 21.62
N GLU A 12 7.96 -15.62 21.74
CA GLU A 12 8.88 -16.13 20.70
C GLU A 12 8.30 -17.03 19.56
N PHE A 13 6.98 -17.14 19.42
CA PHE A 13 6.32 -17.80 18.30
C PHE A 13 5.65 -16.76 17.40
N LYS A 14 6.07 -16.70 16.13
CA LYS A 14 5.48 -15.92 15.06
C LYS A 14 4.01 -16.34 14.89
N MET A 15 3.07 -15.54 15.37
CA MET A 15 1.64 -15.84 15.25
C MET A 15 1.15 -15.41 13.89
N ALA A 16 0.28 -16.22 13.28
CA ALA A 16 -0.42 -15.90 12.04
C ALA A 16 -1.26 -14.61 12.20
N PHE A 17 -1.48 -13.92 11.09
CA PHE A 17 -2.38 -12.77 11.08
C PHE A 17 -3.80 -13.17 11.54
N GLU A 18 -4.34 -12.39 12.48
CA GLU A 18 -5.73 -12.54 12.94
C GLU A 18 -6.63 -11.59 12.15
N LYS A 19 -7.75 -12.12 11.66
CA LYS A 19 -8.74 -11.33 10.92
C LYS A 19 -9.63 -10.54 11.89
N LYS A 20 -9.69 -9.22 11.70
CA LYS A 20 -10.52 -8.30 12.49
C LYS A 20 -11.35 -7.39 11.58
N ASP A 21 -12.37 -6.74 12.15
CA ASP A 21 -13.10 -5.69 11.45
C ASP A 21 -12.19 -4.46 11.27
N VAL A 22 -12.21 -3.85 10.09
CA VAL A 22 -11.44 -2.61 9.82
C VAL A 22 -11.84 -1.46 10.76
N ARG A 23 -13.04 -1.51 11.33
CA ARG A 23 -13.54 -0.54 12.32
C ARG A 23 -12.85 -0.65 13.68
N GLU A 24 -12.12 -1.71 13.92
CA GLU A 24 -11.27 -1.89 15.10
C GLU A 24 -9.90 -1.20 14.97
N ILE A 25 -9.63 -0.53 13.86
CA ILE A 25 -8.41 0.27 13.68
C ILE A 25 -8.53 1.54 14.54
N GLU A 26 -7.81 1.57 15.66
CA GLU A 26 -7.79 2.71 16.59
C GLU A 26 -6.71 3.76 16.24
N LYS A 27 -5.87 3.49 15.24
CA LYS A 27 -4.79 4.38 14.83
C LYS A 27 -5.33 5.63 14.12
N ASN A 28 -4.63 6.75 14.31
CA ASN A 28 -4.89 7.96 13.53
C ASN A 28 -4.48 7.73 12.05
N VAL A 29 -5.47 7.72 11.16
CA VAL A 29 -5.27 7.40 9.74
C VAL A 29 -4.30 8.36 9.03
N PHE A 30 -4.30 9.65 9.39
CA PHE A 30 -3.36 10.61 8.81
C PHE A 30 -1.93 10.25 9.16
N ARG A 31 -1.62 9.97 10.44
CA ARG A 31 -0.29 9.55 10.88
C ARG A 31 0.12 8.22 10.27
N MET A 32 -0.79 7.26 10.26
CA MET A 32 -0.56 5.93 9.71
C MET A 32 -0.15 5.98 8.23
N ILE A 33 -0.73 6.91 7.44
CA ILE A 33 -0.44 7.05 6.01
C ILE A 33 0.72 8.02 5.78
N SER A 34 0.71 9.24 6.39
CA SER A 34 1.70 10.28 6.08
C SER A 34 3.04 10.11 6.77
N ASP A 35 3.03 9.59 8.00
CA ASP A 35 4.21 9.58 8.86
C ASP A 35 4.82 8.17 8.97
N GLU A 36 3.99 7.12 9.10
CA GLU A 36 4.43 5.73 9.20
C GLU A 36 4.58 5.04 7.84
N TRP A 37 3.87 5.54 6.82
CA TRP A 37 3.80 5.02 5.45
C TRP A 37 3.21 3.61 5.36
N MET A 38 3.02 3.14 4.14
CA MET A 38 2.53 1.79 3.87
C MET A 38 3.23 1.19 2.65
N LEU A 39 3.29 -0.14 2.60
CA LEU A 39 3.63 -0.86 1.38
C LEU A 39 2.35 -1.24 0.63
N VAL A 40 2.34 -0.92 -0.64
CA VAL A 40 1.35 -1.41 -1.60
C VAL A 40 1.96 -2.60 -2.33
N THR A 41 1.38 -3.79 -2.16
CA THR A 41 1.95 -5.04 -2.66
C THR A 41 0.96 -5.80 -3.51
N ALA A 42 1.42 -6.30 -4.65
CA ALA A 42 0.64 -7.14 -5.55
C ALA A 42 1.52 -8.23 -6.18
N GLN A 43 0.87 -9.22 -6.81
CA GLN A 43 1.54 -10.29 -7.53
C GLN A 43 1.10 -10.34 -8.99
N LYS A 44 2.02 -10.75 -9.85
CA LYS A 44 1.82 -10.97 -11.27
C LYS A 44 2.74 -12.09 -11.75
N ASP A 45 2.20 -13.07 -12.46
CA ASP A 45 2.98 -14.17 -13.06
C ASP A 45 3.92 -14.88 -12.05
N GLY A 46 3.44 -15.11 -10.83
CA GLY A 46 4.21 -15.73 -9.74
C GLY A 46 5.28 -14.84 -9.09
N LYS A 47 5.39 -13.58 -9.49
CA LYS A 47 6.29 -12.60 -8.88
C LYS A 47 5.53 -11.67 -7.96
N VAL A 48 6.16 -11.26 -6.88
CA VAL A 48 5.67 -10.25 -5.94
C VAL A 48 6.45 -8.96 -6.14
N ASN A 49 5.76 -7.84 -6.17
CA ASN A 49 6.40 -6.54 -6.12
C ASN A 49 5.65 -5.60 -5.16
N THR A 50 6.39 -4.66 -4.60
CA THR A 50 5.87 -3.71 -3.64
C THR A 50 6.38 -2.30 -3.91
N MET A 51 5.70 -1.31 -3.37
CA MET A 51 6.16 0.08 -3.35
C MET A 51 5.70 0.77 -2.08
N THR A 52 6.47 1.70 -1.60
CA THR A 52 6.05 2.57 -0.51
C THR A 52 5.12 3.65 -1.02
N ALA A 53 4.04 3.88 -0.28
CA ALA A 53 3.11 4.97 -0.48
C ALA A 53 2.87 5.72 0.84
N SER A 54 2.70 7.04 0.74
CA SER A 54 2.38 7.94 1.84
C SER A 54 1.20 8.86 1.51
N TRP A 55 0.50 8.58 0.42
CA TRP A 55 -0.68 9.30 -0.03
C TRP A 55 -1.84 8.36 -0.21
N GLY A 56 -2.99 8.74 0.35
CA GLY A 56 -4.19 7.92 0.33
C GLY A 56 -5.17 8.32 1.43
N GLY A 57 -6.13 7.46 1.66
CA GLY A 57 -7.12 7.62 2.72
C GLY A 57 -7.86 6.33 3.01
N LEU A 58 -8.42 6.22 4.20
CA LEU A 58 -9.36 5.19 4.58
C LEU A 58 -10.70 5.86 4.89
N GLY A 59 -11.79 5.30 4.40
CA GLY A 59 -13.10 5.90 4.60
C GLY A 59 -14.24 5.02 4.13
N VAL A 60 -15.37 5.64 3.84
CA VAL A 60 -16.59 4.94 3.39
C VAL A 60 -17.03 5.50 2.04
N LEU A 61 -17.22 4.61 1.07
CA LEU A 61 -17.78 4.93 -0.23
C LEU A 61 -18.72 3.80 -0.69
N TRP A 62 -19.87 4.16 -1.25
CA TRP A 62 -20.92 3.20 -1.66
C TRP A 62 -21.34 2.21 -0.56
N GLY A 63 -21.37 2.69 0.70
CA GLY A 63 -21.70 1.87 1.85
C GLY A 63 -20.67 0.77 2.18
N LYS A 64 -19.43 0.93 1.70
CA LYS A 64 -18.32 0.01 1.94
C LYS A 64 -17.15 0.75 2.59
N GLU A 65 -16.43 0.05 3.43
CA GLU A 65 -15.12 0.50 3.91
C GLU A 65 -14.12 0.43 2.73
N VAL A 66 -13.50 1.55 2.41
CA VAL A 66 -12.59 1.66 1.26
C VAL A 66 -11.26 2.28 1.64
N ALA A 67 -10.22 1.87 0.92
CA ALA A 67 -8.95 2.56 0.85
C ALA A 67 -8.86 3.28 -0.50
N THR A 68 -8.48 4.56 -0.47
CA THR A 68 -8.13 5.33 -1.66
C THR A 68 -6.61 5.43 -1.75
N LEU A 69 -6.06 5.07 -2.90
CA LEU A 69 -4.62 5.11 -3.17
C LEU A 69 -4.31 6.04 -4.33
N TYR A 70 -3.09 6.60 -4.32
CA TYR A 70 -2.58 7.41 -5.41
C TYR A 70 -1.26 6.83 -5.89
N ILE A 71 -1.27 6.26 -7.11
CA ILE A 71 -0.12 5.54 -7.68
C ILE A 71 0.32 6.24 -8.96
N ARG A 72 1.60 6.63 -9.02
CA ARG A 72 2.16 7.23 -10.23
C ARG A 72 2.31 6.19 -11.34
N PRO A 73 2.08 6.55 -12.61
CA PRO A 73 2.10 5.60 -13.73
C PRO A 73 3.45 4.91 -13.94
N GLN A 74 4.56 5.56 -13.60
CA GLN A 74 5.90 5.00 -13.74
C GLN A 74 6.28 3.97 -12.67
N ARG A 75 5.48 3.81 -11.61
CA ARG A 75 5.77 2.83 -10.54
C ARG A 75 5.61 1.41 -11.07
N TYR A 76 6.66 0.58 -10.91
CA TYR A 76 6.61 -0.81 -11.37
C TYR A 76 5.47 -1.61 -10.74
N THR A 77 5.17 -1.37 -9.47
CA THR A 77 4.05 -2.01 -8.76
C THR A 77 2.70 -1.77 -9.45
N LYS A 78 2.55 -0.64 -10.19
CA LYS A 78 1.31 -0.38 -10.92
C LYS A 78 1.01 -1.47 -11.95
N GLU A 79 2.02 -2.00 -12.65
CA GLU A 79 1.83 -3.10 -13.60
C GLU A 79 1.30 -4.38 -12.93
N PHE A 80 1.63 -4.61 -11.66
CA PHE A 80 1.15 -5.74 -10.87
C PHE A 80 -0.29 -5.53 -10.41
N ILE A 81 -0.62 -4.31 -9.98
CA ILE A 81 -1.99 -3.94 -9.59
C ILE A 81 -2.92 -3.98 -10.81
N ASP A 82 -2.47 -3.49 -11.97
CA ASP A 82 -3.27 -3.49 -13.20
C ASP A 82 -3.55 -4.91 -13.71
N ALA A 83 -2.62 -5.84 -13.50
CA ALA A 83 -2.74 -7.23 -13.93
C ALA A 83 -3.72 -8.06 -13.08
N GLY A 84 -4.03 -7.62 -11.85
CA GLY A 84 -4.91 -8.34 -10.92
C GLY A 84 -6.06 -7.48 -10.40
N GLU A 85 -6.98 -8.11 -9.65
CA GLU A 85 -8.08 -7.41 -8.99
C GLU A 85 -7.79 -7.09 -7.52
N MET A 86 -6.81 -7.79 -6.94
CA MET A 86 -6.51 -7.76 -5.51
C MET A 86 -5.09 -7.26 -5.25
N PHE A 87 -4.89 -6.61 -4.13
CA PHE A 87 -3.59 -6.17 -3.62
C PHE A 87 -3.66 -6.01 -2.10
N THR A 88 -2.53 -5.80 -1.45
CA THR A 88 -2.48 -5.53 -0.01
C THR A 88 -1.88 -4.16 0.30
N LEU A 89 -2.31 -3.61 1.44
CA LEU A 89 -1.67 -2.49 2.11
C LEU A 89 -1.13 -2.98 3.43
N SER A 90 0.18 -2.86 3.61
CA SER A 90 0.89 -3.32 4.80
C SER A 90 1.43 -2.14 5.58
N PHE A 91 1.14 -2.07 6.89
CA PHE A 91 1.57 -1.02 7.81
C PHE A 91 2.46 -1.61 8.90
N PHE A 92 3.47 -0.87 9.34
CA PHE A 92 4.57 -1.35 10.18
C PHE A 92 4.73 -0.57 11.49
N GLY A 93 3.78 0.28 11.86
CA GLY A 93 3.81 1.05 13.11
C GLY A 93 4.99 2.01 13.25
N GLY A 94 5.59 2.44 12.14
CA GLY A 94 6.77 3.32 12.14
C GLY A 94 8.11 2.60 12.41
N GLY A 95 8.10 1.27 12.60
CA GLY A 95 9.30 0.51 12.98
C GLY A 95 10.34 0.33 11.87
N HIS A 96 9.93 0.32 10.59
CA HIS A 96 10.76 -0.06 9.44
C HIS A 96 10.96 1.09 8.43
N MET A 97 11.15 2.30 8.91
CA MET A 97 11.22 3.50 8.05
C MET A 97 12.37 3.49 7.04
N LYS A 98 13.52 2.85 7.38
CA LYS A 98 14.67 2.73 6.47
C LYS A 98 14.34 1.78 5.31
N GLU A 99 13.79 0.64 5.63
CA GLU A 99 13.37 -0.39 4.68
C GLU A 99 12.26 0.15 3.76
N LEU A 100 11.26 0.80 4.32
CA LEU A 100 10.21 1.46 3.56
C LEU A 100 10.76 2.56 2.64
N GLY A 101 11.68 3.37 3.13
CA GLY A 101 12.36 4.39 2.33
C GLY A 101 13.11 3.78 1.14
N TYR A 102 13.81 2.68 1.36
CA TYR A 102 14.50 1.94 0.30
C TYR A 102 13.53 1.36 -0.73
N LEU A 103 12.49 0.64 -0.26
CA LEU A 103 11.45 0.04 -1.11
C LEU A 103 10.67 1.09 -1.92
N GLY A 104 10.58 2.33 -1.41
CA GLY A 104 9.98 3.45 -2.11
C GLY A 104 10.85 4.05 -3.21
N LYS A 105 12.18 4.01 -3.02
CA LYS A 105 13.17 4.64 -3.91
C LYS A 105 13.61 3.72 -5.06
N VAL A 106 13.84 2.44 -4.76
CA VAL A 106 14.39 1.47 -5.70
C VAL A 106 13.27 0.79 -6.49
N SER A 107 13.50 0.55 -7.78
CA SER A 107 12.57 -0.17 -8.64
C SER A 107 12.83 -1.68 -8.58
N GLY A 108 11.74 -2.48 -8.47
CA GLY A 108 11.82 -3.94 -8.61
C GLY A 108 12.10 -4.41 -10.05
N ARG A 109 12.25 -3.48 -11.02
CA ARG A 109 12.81 -3.79 -12.34
C ARG A 109 14.31 -3.96 -12.31
N ASP A 110 14.99 -3.26 -11.38
CA ASP A 110 16.44 -3.13 -11.35
C ASP A 110 17.07 -4.16 -10.42
N GLU A 111 16.36 -4.51 -9.33
CA GLU A 111 16.84 -5.50 -8.37
C GLU A 111 15.72 -6.15 -7.55
N ASP A 112 16.03 -7.25 -6.86
CA ASP A 112 15.17 -7.87 -5.85
C ASP A 112 15.21 -7.07 -4.54
N LYS A 113 14.51 -5.96 -4.53
CA LYS A 113 14.50 -5.02 -3.42
C LYS A 113 13.85 -5.56 -2.15
N ILE A 114 12.93 -6.55 -2.25
CA ILE A 114 12.32 -7.20 -1.09
C ILE A 114 13.38 -7.99 -0.33
N LYS A 115 14.17 -8.77 -1.05
CA LYS A 115 15.31 -9.49 -0.50
C LYS A 115 16.39 -8.55 0.06
N ALA A 116 16.61 -7.40 -0.59
CA ALA A 116 17.62 -6.42 -0.17
C ALA A 116 17.33 -5.82 1.22
N VAL A 117 16.05 -5.76 1.64
CA VAL A 117 15.64 -5.28 2.97
C VAL A 117 15.34 -6.42 3.96
N ASP A 118 15.59 -7.67 3.56
CA ASP A 118 15.35 -8.86 4.38
C ASP A 118 13.89 -9.00 4.88
N PHE A 119 12.93 -8.57 4.06
CA PHE A 119 11.51 -8.75 4.36
C PHE A 119 11.03 -10.13 3.89
N HIS A 120 10.16 -10.74 4.70
CA HIS A 120 9.62 -12.06 4.47
C HIS A 120 8.21 -11.98 3.90
N VAL A 121 8.06 -12.42 2.65
CA VAL A 121 6.75 -12.47 2.00
C VAL A 121 5.91 -13.55 2.65
N GLU A 122 4.71 -13.19 3.09
CA GLU A 122 3.66 -14.09 3.55
C GLU A 122 2.42 -13.94 2.67
N MET A 123 1.59 -14.99 2.64
CA MET A 123 0.33 -14.98 1.89
C MET A 123 -0.85 -14.90 2.85
N VAL A 124 -1.70 -13.90 2.65
CA VAL A 124 -2.92 -13.72 3.43
C VAL A 124 -4.11 -13.60 2.48
N GLU A 125 -5.10 -14.47 2.66
CA GLU A 125 -6.24 -14.59 1.73
C GLU A 125 -5.82 -14.70 0.25
N GLY A 126 -4.70 -15.39 -0.01
CA GLY A 126 -4.14 -15.56 -1.36
C GLY A 126 -3.41 -14.34 -1.92
N GLN A 127 -3.19 -13.30 -1.12
CA GLN A 127 -2.48 -12.09 -1.52
C GLN A 127 -1.16 -11.92 -0.75
N PRO A 128 -0.09 -11.42 -1.41
CA PRO A 128 1.19 -11.25 -0.78
C PRO A 128 1.19 -10.07 0.20
N THR A 129 1.82 -10.27 1.34
CA THR A 129 2.13 -9.26 2.35
C THR A 129 3.49 -9.55 2.98
N PHE A 130 3.80 -8.96 4.12
CA PHE A 130 5.08 -9.15 4.82
C PHE A 130 4.86 -9.56 6.27
N ALA A 131 5.62 -10.54 6.72
CA ALA A 131 5.60 -11.03 8.08
C ALA A 131 5.91 -9.94 9.14
N GLU A 132 6.62 -8.89 8.73
CA GLU A 132 6.99 -7.74 9.57
C GLU A 132 5.84 -6.75 9.75
N SER A 133 4.74 -6.89 9.01
CA SER A 133 3.58 -5.99 9.09
C SER A 133 2.83 -6.13 10.41
N GLU A 134 2.41 -5.02 10.99
CA GLU A 134 1.52 -5.01 12.16
C GLU A 134 0.04 -5.07 11.75
N LEU A 135 -0.30 -4.46 10.62
CA LEU A 135 -1.64 -4.41 10.06
C LEU A 135 -1.56 -4.61 8.56
N VAL A 136 -2.44 -5.47 8.05
CA VAL A 136 -2.59 -5.70 6.61
C VAL A 136 -4.05 -5.50 6.21
N LEU A 137 -4.27 -4.70 5.18
CA LEU A 137 -5.56 -4.58 4.52
C LEU A 137 -5.51 -5.33 3.19
N VAL A 138 -6.36 -6.34 3.02
CA VAL A 138 -6.53 -7.04 1.75
C VAL A 138 -7.60 -6.32 0.95
N CYS A 139 -7.20 -5.73 -0.16
CA CYS A 139 -8.03 -4.82 -0.95
C CYS A 139 -8.40 -5.42 -2.29
N ARG A 140 -9.66 -5.19 -2.72
CA ARG A 140 -10.12 -5.44 -4.09
C ARG A 140 -10.38 -4.12 -4.80
N LYS A 141 -9.89 -3.98 -6.02
CA LYS A 141 -10.18 -2.79 -6.84
C LYS A 141 -11.70 -2.66 -7.05
N LEU A 142 -12.23 -1.49 -6.78
CA LEU A 142 -13.64 -1.15 -7.01
C LEU A 142 -13.79 -0.10 -8.10
N TYR A 143 -12.82 0.79 -8.23
CA TYR A 143 -12.84 1.90 -9.16
C TYR A 143 -11.40 2.35 -9.43
N GLU A 144 -11.17 2.87 -10.62
CA GLU A 144 -9.91 3.48 -11.02
C GLU A 144 -10.19 4.69 -11.90
N ASP A 145 -9.54 5.83 -11.57
CA ASP A 145 -9.52 7.00 -12.45
C ASP A 145 -8.14 7.69 -12.32
N LYS A 146 -7.83 8.57 -13.26
CA LYS A 146 -6.61 9.36 -13.27
C LYS A 146 -6.91 10.77 -12.78
N ILE A 147 -6.03 11.34 -11.95
CA ILE A 147 -6.10 12.77 -11.62
C ILE A 147 -5.99 13.57 -12.92
N LYS A 148 -6.94 14.47 -13.14
CA LYS A 148 -7.08 15.25 -14.36
C LYS A 148 -6.66 16.72 -14.09
N PRO A 149 -5.71 17.25 -14.87
CA PRO A 149 -5.15 18.58 -14.62
C PRO A 149 -6.19 19.70 -14.68
N GLU A 150 -7.21 19.57 -15.53
CA GLU A 150 -8.29 20.56 -15.66
C GLU A 150 -9.17 20.72 -14.41
N PHE A 151 -9.06 19.81 -13.44
CA PHE A 151 -9.86 19.88 -12.20
C PHE A 151 -9.10 20.45 -11.00
N PHE A 152 -7.82 20.78 -11.14
CA PHE A 152 -7.10 21.49 -10.07
C PHE A 152 -7.72 22.87 -9.83
N LYS A 153 -8.03 23.16 -8.58
CA LYS A 153 -8.52 24.49 -8.16
C LYS A 153 -7.39 25.43 -7.78
N GLU A 154 -6.24 24.86 -7.46
CA GLU A 154 -5.00 25.56 -7.12
C GLU A 154 -3.91 25.16 -8.12
N ALA A 155 -3.54 26.06 -9.02
CA ALA A 155 -2.54 25.79 -10.08
C ALA A 155 -1.15 25.41 -9.51
N GLU A 156 -0.81 25.89 -8.32
CA GLU A 156 0.47 25.58 -7.68
C GLU A 156 0.60 24.11 -7.28
N ILE A 157 -0.51 23.39 -7.05
CA ILE A 157 -0.50 21.94 -6.79
C ILE A 157 0.01 21.21 -8.03
N ASP A 158 -0.56 21.49 -9.20
CA ASP A 158 -0.12 20.88 -10.47
C ASP A 158 1.36 21.17 -10.74
N LYS A 159 1.77 22.43 -10.64
CA LYS A 159 3.16 22.85 -10.84
C LYS A 159 4.14 22.15 -9.91
N LYS A 160 3.82 22.08 -8.61
CA LYS A 160 4.70 21.54 -7.58
C LYS A 160 4.83 20.03 -7.66
N TRP A 161 3.71 19.33 -7.86
CA TRP A 161 3.66 17.89 -7.70
C TRP A 161 3.66 17.09 -9.00
N TYR A 162 3.37 17.76 -10.14
CA TYR A 162 3.30 17.12 -11.45
C TYR A 162 4.08 17.89 -12.54
N PRO A 163 5.37 18.23 -12.30
CA PRO A 163 6.16 18.93 -13.31
C PRO A 163 6.27 18.13 -14.61
N ASP A 164 6.30 16.80 -14.52
CA ASP A 164 6.42 15.89 -15.64
C ASP A 164 5.07 15.37 -16.16
N LYS A 165 3.95 15.90 -15.65
CA LYS A 165 2.58 15.51 -16.02
C LYS A 165 2.28 14.00 -15.78
N ASP A 166 2.97 13.38 -14.84
CA ASP A 166 2.86 11.99 -14.43
C ASP A 166 1.75 11.79 -13.38
N TYR A 167 0.54 12.27 -13.69
CA TYR A 167 -0.59 12.27 -12.77
C TYR A 167 -0.90 10.89 -12.21
N HIS A 168 -1.15 10.86 -10.89
CA HIS A 168 -1.51 9.63 -10.20
C HIS A 168 -2.80 9.02 -10.75
N THR A 169 -2.83 7.70 -10.78
CA THR A 169 -4.06 6.91 -10.79
C THR A 169 -4.53 6.73 -9.34
N MET A 170 -5.83 6.94 -9.14
CA MET A 170 -6.53 6.74 -7.87
C MET A 170 -7.23 5.39 -7.89
#